data_937432ace02a50f69dc5eeee076bcd69
#
_entry.id   937432ace02a50f69dc5eeee076bcd69
#
_cell.length_a   1.000
_cell.length_b   1.000
_cell.length_c   1.000
_cell.angle_alpha   90.00
_cell.angle_beta   90.00
_cell.angle_gamma   90.00
#
_symmetry.space_group_name_H-M   'P 1'
#
loop_
_entity.id
_entity.type
_entity.pdbx_description
1 polymer ?
#
loop_
_entity_poly.entity_id
_entity_poly.type
_entity_poly.pdbx_seq_one_letter_code
_entity_poly.pdbx_strand_id
1 'polypeptide(L)'
;MSTLLTAHALHVETAFGPLFNSLSFTLKKGDRIGLIGHNGCGKSTLLQVLDGTLAPTSGSVSLAGQCLMARVEQHLPEALHTQSLLQAVLAPLPADAREAQRWLAERLLAQMGFTPAVMEQQTATLSGGQHTRLLLARALIRQPDLLLLDEPGNHLDLPTLLWLESFLQTWQGSFVLVSHDNTLLDAVTNASWILRDQTLHCFALPCSAARQALQEQDESAALRHKAEQKEIDRVSASARRLATWGRVYDNEDLARKARQMEKQVSRLKDEQTELSVGPPWRLVLQGDALPADRLLEMDTLPVSPAPGQPSLFTTGVARLRSGDRVAIM
;
A
#
# COMPACT_ATOMS: atom_id res chain seq x y z
N MET A 1 -10.99 -15.76 -18.08
CA MET A 1 -10.43 -14.43 -17.71
C MET A 1 -9.03 -14.36 -18.29
N SER A 2 -8.72 -13.32 -19.07
CA SER A 2 -7.41 -13.17 -19.71
C SER A 2 -6.40 -12.61 -18.70
N THR A 3 -5.20 -13.16 -18.67
CA THR A 3 -4.07 -12.65 -17.89
C THR A 3 -3.57 -11.36 -18.53
N LEU A 4 -3.33 -10.32 -17.72
CA LEU A 4 -2.75 -9.04 -18.13
C LEU A 4 -1.24 -8.99 -17.84
N LEU A 5 -0.86 -9.44 -16.64
CA LEU A 5 0.52 -9.41 -16.17
C LEU A 5 0.81 -10.62 -15.29
N THR A 6 1.99 -11.19 -15.42
CA THR A 6 2.52 -12.23 -14.52
C THR A 6 3.88 -11.80 -13.99
N ALA A 7 4.03 -11.87 -12.69
CA ALA A 7 5.28 -11.71 -11.98
C ALA A 7 5.78 -13.07 -11.50
N HIS A 8 7.04 -13.39 -11.74
CA HIS A 8 7.64 -14.67 -11.35
C HIS A 8 8.91 -14.46 -10.54
N ALA A 9 8.90 -14.97 -9.28
CA ALA A 9 10.03 -14.98 -8.36
C ALA A 9 10.75 -13.63 -8.24
N LEU A 10 9.98 -12.51 -8.18
CA LEU A 10 10.55 -11.17 -8.08
C LEU A 10 11.32 -11.00 -6.78
N HIS A 11 12.57 -10.58 -6.90
CA HIS A 11 13.43 -10.18 -5.81
C HIS A 11 13.97 -8.78 -6.04
N VAL A 12 13.89 -7.92 -5.03
CA VAL A 12 14.48 -6.58 -5.07
C VAL A 12 15.27 -6.34 -3.79
N GLU A 13 16.52 -5.97 -3.97
CA GLU A 13 17.44 -5.61 -2.90
C GLU A 13 17.82 -4.14 -3.00
N THR A 14 17.92 -3.47 -1.86
CA THR A 14 18.39 -2.09 -1.73
C THR A 14 19.67 -2.04 -0.92
N ALA A 15 20.30 -0.88 -0.84
CA ALA A 15 21.47 -0.66 0.01
C ALA A 15 21.20 -0.99 1.51
N PHE A 16 19.94 -1.04 1.92
CA PHE A 16 19.54 -1.33 3.31
C PHE A 16 19.06 -2.79 3.50
N GLY A 17 19.15 -3.62 2.47
CA GLY A 17 18.73 -5.01 2.48
C GLY A 17 17.56 -5.33 1.52
N PRO A 18 17.07 -6.59 1.55
CA PRO A 18 16.00 -7.03 0.66
C PRO A 18 14.67 -6.37 1.04
N LEU A 19 13.99 -5.77 0.03
CA LEU A 19 12.64 -5.23 0.18
C LEU A 19 11.58 -6.32 0.08
N PHE A 20 11.74 -7.21 -0.90
CA PHE A 20 10.88 -8.39 -1.04
C PHE A 20 11.65 -9.52 -1.71
N ASN A 21 11.19 -10.73 -1.42
CA ASN A 21 11.87 -11.93 -1.83
C ASN A 21 10.90 -12.90 -2.52
N SER A 22 11.25 -13.29 -3.74
CA SER A 22 10.55 -14.34 -4.52
C SER A 22 9.03 -14.12 -4.68
N LEU A 23 8.58 -12.88 -4.92
CA LEU A 23 7.17 -12.60 -5.16
C LEU A 23 6.70 -13.20 -6.48
N SER A 24 5.61 -13.97 -6.44
CA SER A 24 4.98 -14.54 -7.64
C SER A 24 3.48 -14.33 -7.58
N PHE A 25 2.91 -13.69 -8.63
CA PHE A 25 1.49 -13.41 -8.72
C PHE A 25 1.07 -13.17 -10.16
N THR A 26 -0.25 -13.14 -10.39
CA THR A 26 -0.84 -12.90 -11.70
C THR A 26 -1.97 -11.89 -11.57
N LEU A 27 -1.97 -10.90 -12.46
CA LEU A 27 -3.05 -9.92 -12.65
C LEU A 27 -3.91 -10.35 -13.84
N LYS A 28 -5.22 -10.35 -13.65
CA LYS A 28 -6.20 -10.72 -14.67
C LYS A 28 -7.07 -9.52 -15.05
N LYS A 29 -7.71 -9.59 -16.19
CA LYS A 29 -8.69 -8.59 -16.61
C LYS A 29 -9.87 -8.57 -15.64
N GLY A 30 -10.19 -7.37 -15.13
CA GLY A 30 -11.21 -7.13 -14.12
C GLY A 30 -10.70 -7.13 -12.68
N ASP A 31 -9.41 -7.40 -12.45
CA ASP A 31 -8.83 -7.30 -11.12
C ASP A 31 -8.71 -5.82 -10.71
N ARG A 32 -9.25 -5.50 -9.55
CA ARG A 32 -9.17 -4.20 -8.88
C ARG A 32 -8.52 -4.40 -7.54
N ILE A 33 -7.21 -4.20 -7.49
CA ILE A 33 -6.38 -4.62 -6.36
C ILE A 33 -5.99 -3.44 -5.49
N GLY A 34 -6.26 -3.56 -4.18
CA GLY A 34 -5.72 -2.67 -3.17
C GLY A 34 -4.37 -3.20 -2.65
N LEU A 35 -3.28 -2.47 -2.90
CA LEU A 35 -1.96 -2.81 -2.38
C LEU A 35 -1.69 -2.05 -1.08
N ILE A 36 -1.60 -2.78 0.02
CA ILE A 36 -1.39 -2.25 1.36
C ILE A 36 -0.13 -2.82 2.02
N GLY A 37 0.40 -2.10 2.99
CA GLY A 37 1.58 -2.47 3.76
C GLY A 37 2.13 -1.26 4.51
N HIS A 38 3.04 -1.47 5.44
CA HIS A 38 3.66 -0.37 6.19
C HIS A 38 4.50 0.55 5.28
N ASN A 39 4.81 1.76 5.76
CA ASN A 39 5.69 2.66 5.02
C ASN A 39 7.09 2.07 4.91
N GLY A 40 7.68 2.18 3.73
CA GLY A 40 9.01 1.62 3.44
C GLY A 40 9.03 0.12 3.12
N CYS A 41 7.89 -0.61 3.11
CA CYS A 41 7.89 -2.03 2.74
C CYS A 41 8.09 -2.31 1.24
N GLY A 42 8.11 -1.27 0.39
CA GLY A 42 8.39 -1.42 -1.04
C GLY A 42 7.18 -1.36 -1.96
N LYS A 43 6.02 -0.82 -1.54
CA LYS A 43 4.82 -0.70 -2.38
C LYS A 43 5.09 0.05 -3.69
N SER A 44 5.63 1.27 -3.59
CA SER A 44 5.99 2.09 -4.76
C SER A 44 7.08 1.44 -5.62
N THR A 45 8.03 0.76 -4.97
CA THR A 45 9.08 0.00 -5.67
C THR A 45 8.48 -1.16 -6.45
N LEU A 46 7.50 -1.87 -5.88
CA LEU A 46 6.79 -2.93 -6.59
C LEU A 46 6.09 -2.38 -7.83
N LEU A 47 5.38 -1.23 -7.73
CA LEU A 47 4.77 -0.60 -8.90
C LEU A 47 5.80 -0.20 -9.95
N GLN A 48 6.99 0.28 -9.54
CA GLN A 48 8.09 0.60 -10.47
C GLN A 48 8.68 -0.62 -11.16
N VAL A 49 8.70 -1.76 -10.49
CA VAL A 49 9.12 -3.03 -11.11
C VAL A 49 8.06 -3.51 -12.10
N LEU A 50 6.77 -3.36 -11.78
CA LEU A 50 5.68 -3.77 -12.67
C LEU A 50 5.62 -2.95 -13.95
N ASP A 51 5.86 -1.62 -13.87
CA ASP A 51 5.87 -0.74 -15.05
C ASP A 51 7.19 -0.76 -15.83
N GLY A 52 8.19 -1.51 -15.33
CA GLY A 52 9.51 -1.62 -15.97
C GLY A 52 10.44 -0.43 -15.75
N THR A 53 10.05 0.57 -14.94
CA THR A 53 10.90 1.72 -14.58
C THR A 53 12.09 1.28 -13.72
N LEU A 54 11.89 0.23 -12.92
CA LEU A 54 12.94 -0.38 -12.10
C LEU A 54 13.10 -1.85 -12.48
N ALA A 55 14.34 -2.25 -12.83
CA ALA A 55 14.64 -3.66 -13.04
C ALA A 55 14.72 -4.40 -11.69
N PRO A 56 14.10 -5.58 -11.54
CA PRO A 56 14.26 -6.39 -10.35
C PRO A 56 15.69 -6.95 -10.26
N THR A 57 16.18 -7.24 -9.06
CA THR A 57 17.49 -7.89 -8.85
C THR A 57 17.49 -9.32 -9.42
N SER A 58 16.36 -10.03 -9.29
CA SER A 58 16.12 -11.31 -9.98
C SER A 58 14.62 -11.53 -10.16
N GLY A 59 14.26 -12.53 -10.97
CA GLY A 59 12.89 -12.78 -11.39
C GLY A 59 12.52 -12.02 -12.66
N SER A 60 11.24 -12.06 -13.03
CA SER A 60 10.76 -11.41 -14.26
C SER A 60 9.31 -10.97 -14.16
N VAL A 61 8.98 -9.90 -14.91
CA VAL A 61 7.60 -9.46 -15.16
C VAL A 61 7.29 -9.67 -16.63
N SER A 62 6.18 -10.31 -16.92
CA SER A 62 5.69 -10.53 -18.27
C SER A 62 4.32 -9.89 -18.44
N LEU A 63 4.19 -8.99 -19.41
CA LEU A 63 2.92 -8.42 -19.85
C LEU A 63 2.34 -9.27 -20.98
N ALA A 64 1.02 -9.42 -21.01
CA ALA A 64 0.34 -10.00 -22.17
C ALA A 64 0.59 -9.12 -23.40
N GLY A 65 0.82 -9.72 -24.58
CA GLY A 65 1.34 -9.01 -25.76
C GLY A 65 0.50 -7.84 -26.30
N GLN A 66 -0.74 -7.67 -25.84
CA GLN A 66 -1.62 -6.55 -26.20
C GLN A 66 -2.04 -5.71 -24.99
N CYS A 67 -1.52 -5.98 -23.79
CA CYS A 67 -1.87 -5.24 -22.58
C CYS A 67 -1.15 -3.88 -22.58
N LEU A 68 -1.92 -2.81 -22.58
CA LEU A 68 -1.41 -1.46 -22.37
C LEU A 68 -1.50 -1.14 -20.89
N MET A 69 -0.36 -0.85 -20.29
CA MET A 69 -0.27 -0.44 -18.89
C MET A 69 0.13 1.02 -18.79
N ALA A 70 -0.46 1.73 -17.85
CA ALA A 70 -0.06 3.09 -17.50
C ALA A 70 0.07 3.22 -16.00
N ARG A 71 1.06 4.00 -15.55
CA ARG A 71 1.21 4.42 -14.17
C ARG A 71 0.81 5.87 -14.01
N VAL A 72 0.05 6.16 -12.95
CA VAL A 72 -0.24 7.52 -12.53
C VAL A 72 0.91 7.99 -11.64
N GLU A 73 1.57 9.04 -12.07
CA GLU A 73 2.68 9.66 -11.34
C GLU A 73 2.16 10.33 -10.07
N GLN A 74 2.96 10.38 -9.00
CA GLN A 74 2.60 11.08 -7.75
C GLN A 74 2.67 12.60 -7.92
N HIS A 75 3.63 13.06 -8.72
CA HIS A 75 3.87 14.48 -8.96
C HIS A 75 3.97 14.76 -10.46
N LEU A 76 3.56 15.96 -10.85
CA LEU A 76 3.73 16.41 -12.22
C LEU A 76 5.23 16.58 -12.50
N PRO A 77 5.78 15.97 -13.57
CA PRO A 77 7.17 16.19 -13.97
C PRO A 77 7.47 17.68 -14.19
N GLU A 78 8.60 18.15 -13.69
CA GLU A 78 9.01 19.56 -13.80
C GLU A 78 9.01 20.07 -15.25
N ALA A 79 9.38 19.21 -16.20
CA ALA A 79 9.37 19.53 -17.63
C ALA A 79 7.98 19.89 -18.18
N LEU A 80 6.90 19.57 -17.46
CA LEU A 80 5.54 19.86 -17.86
C LEU A 80 4.99 21.16 -17.24
N HIS A 81 5.65 21.75 -16.25
CA HIS A 81 5.14 22.91 -15.51
C HIS A 81 4.85 24.14 -16.41
N THR A 82 5.61 24.30 -17.49
CA THR A 82 5.45 25.39 -18.47
C THR A 82 4.51 25.07 -19.62
N GLN A 83 4.00 23.83 -19.69
CA GLN A 83 3.10 23.39 -20.75
C GLN A 83 1.65 23.66 -20.37
N SER A 84 0.77 23.78 -21.39
CA SER A 84 -0.67 23.78 -21.12
C SER A 84 -1.16 22.40 -20.69
N LEU A 85 -2.33 22.34 -20.03
CA LEU A 85 -2.93 21.07 -19.63
C LEU A 85 -3.09 20.14 -20.83
N LEU A 86 -3.56 20.68 -21.95
CA LEU A 86 -3.74 19.92 -23.18
C LEU A 86 -2.42 19.33 -23.69
N GLN A 87 -1.33 20.13 -23.71
CA GLN A 87 -0.01 19.65 -24.10
C GLN A 87 0.53 18.58 -23.15
N ALA A 88 0.32 18.77 -21.84
CA ALA A 88 0.76 17.82 -20.83
C ALA A 88 0.04 16.45 -20.97
N VAL A 89 -1.25 16.43 -21.29
CA VAL A 89 -2.00 15.18 -21.57
C VAL A 89 -1.54 14.51 -22.86
N LEU A 90 -1.21 15.27 -23.89
CA LEU A 90 -0.73 14.74 -25.17
C LEU A 90 0.75 14.30 -25.14
N ALA A 91 1.53 14.77 -24.18
CA ALA A 91 2.99 14.49 -24.11
C ALA A 91 3.37 13.00 -24.15
N PRO A 92 2.62 12.03 -23.54
CA PRO A 92 2.93 10.60 -23.62
C PRO A 92 2.76 9.99 -25.01
N LEU A 93 2.10 10.69 -25.94
CA LEU A 93 1.88 10.21 -27.30
C LEU A 93 3.05 10.57 -28.22
N PRO A 94 3.32 9.75 -29.25
CA PRO A 94 4.24 10.13 -30.32
C PRO A 94 3.83 11.45 -30.98
N ALA A 95 4.80 12.22 -31.45
CA ALA A 95 4.55 13.58 -31.96
C ALA A 95 3.58 13.62 -33.13
N ASP A 96 3.63 12.62 -34.00
CA ASP A 96 2.73 12.45 -35.17
C ASP A 96 1.30 12.09 -34.78
N ALA A 97 1.08 11.47 -33.64
CA ALA A 97 -0.24 11.09 -33.15
C ALA A 97 -0.95 12.20 -32.35
N ARG A 98 -0.23 13.21 -31.86
CA ARG A 98 -0.77 14.23 -30.95
C ARG A 98 -1.92 15.02 -31.53
N GLU A 99 -1.78 15.47 -32.78
CA GLU A 99 -2.84 16.26 -33.43
C GLU A 99 -4.10 15.43 -33.69
N ALA A 100 -3.92 14.18 -34.14
CA ALA A 100 -5.03 13.25 -34.35
C ALA A 100 -5.76 12.88 -33.05
N GLN A 101 -5.07 12.89 -31.90
CA GLN A 101 -5.62 12.53 -30.60
C GLN A 101 -6.03 13.75 -29.74
N ARG A 102 -5.94 14.96 -30.27
CA ARG A 102 -6.29 16.19 -29.55
C ARG A 102 -7.73 16.15 -29.02
N TRP A 103 -8.68 15.74 -29.84
CA TRP A 103 -10.06 15.57 -29.42
C TRP A 103 -10.27 14.64 -28.23
N LEU A 104 -9.46 13.57 -28.13
CA LEU A 104 -9.50 12.63 -27.03
C LEU A 104 -8.96 13.28 -25.75
N ALA A 105 -7.86 14.03 -25.83
CA ALA A 105 -7.31 14.79 -24.72
C ALA A 105 -8.30 15.82 -24.17
N GLU A 106 -8.95 16.60 -25.07
CA GLU A 106 -9.98 17.56 -24.70
C GLU A 106 -11.18 16.87 -24.02
N ARG A 107 -11.62 15.73 -24.53
CA ARG A 107 -12.69 14.94 -23.94
C ARG A 107 -12.31 14.41 -22.55
N LEU A 108 -11.09 13.87 -22.38
CA LEU A 108 -10.62 13.40 -21.09
C LEU A 108 -10.53 14.54 -20.08
N LEU A 109 -9.96 15.68 -20.45
CA LEU A 109 -9.89 16.85 -19.59
C LEU A 109 -11.28 17.34 -19.18
N ALA A 110 -12.24 17.37 -20.10
CA ALA A 110 -13.62 17.72 -19.80
C ALA A 110 -14.27 16.73 -18.82
N GLN A 111 -14.04 15.42 -18.98
CA GLN A 111 -14.49 14.39 -18.03
C GLN A 111 -13.85 14.55 -16.63
N MET A 112 -12.61 15.06 -16.57
CA MET A 112 -11.92 15.40 -15.32
C MET A 112 -12.41 16.73 -14.71
N GLY A 113 -13.38 17.41 -15.35
CA GLY A 113 -13.97 18.65 -14.85
C GLY A 113 -13.23 19.93 -15.24
N PHE A 114 -12.30 19.88 -16.20
CA PHE A 114 -11.64 21.08 -16.72
C PHE A 114 -12.48 21.76 -17.81
N THR A 115 -12.63 23.07 -17.71
CA THR A 115 -13.28 23.89 -18.76
C THR A 115 -12.28 24.17 -19.89
N PRO A 116 -12.77 24.47 -21.13
CA PRO A 116 -11.87 24.79 -22.25
C PRO A 116 -10.89 25.92 -21.95
N ALA A 117 -11.32 26.94 -21.18
CA ALA A 117 -10.46 28.06 -20.80
C ALA A 117 -9.30 27.64 -19.89
N VAL A 118 -9.49 26.61 -19.04
CA VAL A 118 -8.46 26.09 -18.14
C VAL A 118 -7.51 25.14 -18.91
N MET A 119 -7.96 24.47 -19.95
CA MET A 119 -7.14 23.53 -20.73
C MET A 119 -5.92 24.17 -21.39
N GLU A 120 -6.01 25.47 -21.69
CA GLU A 120 -4.91 26.25 -22.28
C GLU A 120 -4.02 26.93 -21.22
N GLN A 121 -4.36 26.85 -19.93
CA GLN A 121 -3.54 27.40 -18.85
C GLN A 121 -2.33 26.51 -18.57
N GLN A 122 -1.30 27.09 -17.97
CA GLN A 122 -0.10 26.36 -17.59
C GLN A 122 -0.39 25.44 -16.39
N THR A 123 0.18 24.25 -16.41
CA THR A 123 -0.02 23.25 -15.37
C THR A 123 0.46 23.70 -13.99
N ALA A 124 1.44 24.60 -13.91
CA ALA A 124 1.97 25.15 -12.66
C ALA A 124 0.92 25.94 -11.84
N THR A 125 -0.19 26.37 -12.47
CA THR A 125 -1.25 27.16 -11.79
C THR A 125 -2.32 26.30 -11.12
N LEU A 126 -2.25 24.98 -11.27
CA LEU A 126 -3.25 24.03 -10.79
C LEU A 126 -3.17 23.82 -9.26
N SER A 127 -4.33 23.58 -8.65
CA SER A 127 -4.39 23.06 -7.27
C SER A 127 -3.97 21.59 -7.20
N GLY A 128 -3.66 21.07 -5.99
CA GLY A 128 -3.27 19.67 -5.81
C GLY A 128 -4.30 18.68 -6.36
N GLY A 129 -5.59 18.90 -6.12
CA GLY A 129 -6.65 18.04 -6.68
C GLY A 129 -6.75 18.14 -8.21
N GLN A 130 -6.52 19.31 -8.79
CA GLN A 130 -6.45 19.47 -10.24
C GLN A 130 -5.22 18.77 -10.84
N HIS A 131 -4.07 18.77 -10.15
CA HIS A 131 -2.90 17.99 -10.56
C HIS A 131 -3.22 16.50 -10.64
N THR A 132 -3.84 15.91 -9.65
CA THR A 132 -4.22 14.49 -9.67
C THR A 132 -5.14 14.16 -10.84
N ARG A 133 -6.14 15.00 -11.12
CA ARG A 133 -7.04 14.84 -12.27
C ARG A 133 -6.28 14.94 -13.60
N LEU A 134 -5.33 15.86 -13.72
CA LEU A 134 -4.48 15.99 -14.90
C LEU A 134 -3.60 14.74 -15.10
N LEU A 135 -2.98 14.23 -14.05
CA LEU A 135 -2.14 13.03 -14.10
C LEU A 135 -2.95 11.78 -14.49
N LEU A 136 -4.20 11.67 -14.01
CA LEU A 136 -5.13 10.64 -14.46
C LEU A 136 -5.47 10.78 -15.95
N ALA A 137 -5.82 11.98 -16.43
CA ALA A 137 -6.08 12.21 -17.86
C ALA A 137 -4.87 11.85 -18.72
N ARG A 138 -3.65 12.18 -18.24
CA ARG A 138 -2.39 11.86 -18.88
C ARG A 138 -2.12 10.34 -18.95
N ALA A 139 -2.45 9.60 -17.91
CA ALA A 139 -2.34 8.14 -17.92
C ALA A 139 -3.37 7.50 -18.86
N LEU A 140 -4.58 8.05 -18.91
CA LEU A 140 -5.70 7.51 -19.70
C LEU A 140 -5.63 7.78 -21.19
N ILE A 141 -4.83 8.76 -21.65
CA ILE A 141 -4.74 9.11 -23.08
C ILE A 141 -4.33 7.93 -23.97
N ARG A 142 -3.56 6.98 -23.42
CA ARG A 142 -3.14 5.76 -24.10
C ARG A 142 -4.16 4.63 -24.01
N GLN A 143 -5.32 4.83 -23.39
CA GLN A 143 -6.37 3.84 -23.17
C GLN A 143 -5.86 2.54 -22.53
N PRO A 144 -5.25 2.59 -21.36
CA PRO A 144 -4.63 1.42 -20.75
C PRO A 144 -5.66 0.38 -20.30
N ASP A 145 -5.28 -0.90 -20.38
CA ASP A 145 -6.03 -2.03 -19.80
C ASP A 145 -5.76 -2.17 -18.29
N LEU A 146 -4.58 -1.72 -17.85
CA LEU A 146 -4.12 -1.79 -16.47
C LEU A 146 -3.58 -0.44 -16.02
N LEU A 147 -4.13 0.09 -14.90
CA LEU A 147 -3.63 1.28 -14.23
C LEU A 147 -2.86 0.91 -12.97
N LEU A 148 -1.71 1.54 -12.77
CA LEU A 148 -0.97 1.52 -11.51
C LEU A 148 -1.09 2.90 -10.85
N LEU A 149 -1.66 2.93 -9.64
CA LEU A 149 -1.98 4.15 -8.91
C LEU A 149 -1.21 4.14 -7.58
N ASP A 150 -0.30 5.08 -7.40
CA ASP A 150 0.53 5.20 -6.21
C ASP A 150 0.08 6.38 -5.36
N GLU A 151 -0.72 6.11 -4.34
CA GLU A 151 -1.26 7.08 -3.39
C GLU A 151 -1.94 8.32 -4.04
N PRO A 152 -2.84 8.13 -5.02
CA PRO A 152 -3.46 9.24 -5.76
C PRO A 152 -4.39 10.11 -4.91
N GLY A 153 -4.77 9.62 -3.73
CA GLY A 153 -5.63 10.34 -2.75
C GLY A 153 -4.88 11.24 -1.79
N ASN A 154 -3.54 11.19 -1.76
CA ASN A 154 -2.76 11.99 -0.81
C ASN A 154 -2.92 13.49 -1.08
N HIS A 155 -3.15 14.24 0.00
CA HIS A 155 -3.31 15.69 -0.03
C HIS A 155 -4.52 16.20 -0.83
N LEU A 156 -5.49 15.32 -1.14
CA LEU A 156 -6.73 15.73 -1.78
C LEU A 156 -7.74 16.21 -0.74
N ASP A 157 -8.53 17.21 -1.14
CA ASP A 157 -9.72 17.60 -0.42
C ASP A 157 -10.84 16.55 -0.58
N LEU A 158 -11.80 16.55 0.33
CA LEU A 158 -12.88 15.57 0.34
C LEU A 158 -13.67 15.51 -0.98
N PRO A 159 -14.04 16.63 -1.61
CA PRO A 159 -14.73 16.61 -2.90
C PRO A 159 -13.93 15.91 -4.01
N THR A 160 -12.62 16.12 -4.06
CA THR A 160 -11.75 15.47 -5.04
C THR A 160 -11.56 13.98 -4.74
N LEU A 161 -11.49 13.60 -3.47
CA LEU A 161 -11.42 12.20 -3.05
C LEU A 161 -12.70 11.44 -3.45
N LEU A 162 -13.88 11.98 -3.19
CA LEU A 162 -15.16 11.40 -3.61
C LEU A 162 -15.30 11.32 -5.14
N TRP A 163 -14.78 12.30 -5.85
CA TRP A 163 -14.70 12.24 -7.30
C TRP A 163 -13.79 11.09 -7.77
N LEU A 164 -12.60 10.92 -7.15
CA LEU A 164 -11.66 9.82 -7.46
C LEU A 164 -12.29 8.45 -7.20
N GLU A 165 -13.00 8.30 -6.08
CA GLU A 165 -13.74 7.08 -5.75
C GLU A 165 -14.76 6.74 -6.83
N SER A 166 -15.63 7.72 -7.20
CA SER A 166 -16.63 7.56 -8.25
C SER A 166 -16.02 7.22 -9.61
N PHE A 167 -14.89 7.85 -9.94
CA PHE A 167 -14.15 7.56 -11.16
C PHE A 167 -13.66 6.10 -11.18
N LEU A 168 -13.00 5.64 -10.11
CA LEU A 168 -12.47 4.26 -10.03
C LEU A 168 -13.58 3.20 -10.01
N GLN A 169 -14.73 3.49 -9.40
CA GLN A 169 -15.90 2.59 -9.41
C GLN A 169 -16.47 2.41 -10.84
N THR A 170 -16.49 3.47 -11.63
CA THR A 170 -17.07 3.44 -12.98
C THR A 170 -16.08 2.99 -14.05
N TRP A 171 -14.79 3.06 -13.78
CA TRP A 171 -13.76 2.68 -14.75
C TRP A 171 -13.76 1.16 -15.02
N GLN A 172 -13.72 0.76 -16.30
CA GLN A 172 -13.89 -0.63 -16.72
C GLN A 172 -12.59 -1.44 -16.80
N GLY A 173 -11.43 -0.80 -16.70
CA GLY A 173 -10.12 -1.46 -16.72
C GLY A 173 -9.75 -2.10 -15.40
N SER A 174 -8.60 -2.76 -15.38
CA SER A 174 -8.00 -3.32 -14.17
C SER A 174 -7.05 -2.32 -13.53
N PHE A 175 -6.89 -2.35 -12.21
CA PHE A 175 -5.93 -1.47 -11.54
C PHE A 175 -5.30 -2.10 -10.30
N VAL A 176 -4.12 -1.57 -9.96
CA VAL A 176 -3.48 -1.74 -8.66
C VAL A 176 -3.41 -0.36 -8.00
N LEU A 177 -4.06 -0.22 -6.85
CA LEU A 177 -4.17 1.02 -6.09
C LEU A 177 -3.41 0.90 -4.77
N VAL A 178 -2.39 1.70 -4.58
CA VAL A 178 -1.78 1.94 -3.26
C VAL A 178 -2.51 3.08 -2.60
N SER A 179 -3.05 2.85 -1.40
CA SER A 179 -3.65 3.89 -0.58
C SER A 179 -3.56 3.56 0.90
N HIS A 180 -3.53 4.59 1.73
CA HIS A 180 -3.69 4.48 3.19
C HIS A 180 -5.15 4.62 3.64
N ASP A 181 -6.04 5.06 2.76
CA ASP A 181 -7.47 5.19 3.02
C ASP A 181 -8.18 3.84 2.81
N ASN A 182 -8.54 3.20 3.93
CA ASN A 182 -9.25 1.93 3.90
C ASN A 182 -10.65 2.06 3.31
N THR A 183 -11.32 3.21 3.51
CA THR A 183 -12.68 3.45 3.00
C THR A 183 -12.67 3.48 1.48
N LEU A 184 -11.74 4.22 0.89
CA LEU A 184 -11.53 4.23 -0.56
C LEU A 184 -11.21 2.84 -1.08
N LEU A 185 -10.27 2.12 -0.46
CA LEU A 185 -9.90 0.76 -0.90
C LEU A 185 -11.09 -0.20 -0.86
N ASP A 186 -11.87 -0.22 0.23
CA ASP A 186 -13.03 -1.11 0.36
C ASP A 186 -14.14 -0.77 -0.65
N ALA A 187 -14.27 0.51 -1.02
CA ALA A 187 -15.27 0.97 -1.99
C ALA A 187 -14.94 0.63 -3.44
N VAL A 188 -13.65 0.56 -3.81
CA VAL A 188 -13.24 0.47 -5.23
C VAL A 188 -12.51 -0.83 -5.60
N THR A 189 -12.06 -1.65 -4.63
CA THR A 189 -11.28 -2.86 -4.89
C THR A 189 -12.08 -4.14 -4.66
N ASN A 190 -11.72 -5.20 -5.39
CA ASN A 190 -12.32 -6.54 -5.25
C ASN A 190 -11.33 -7.58 -4.71
N ALA A 191 -10.06 -7.21 -4.62
CA ALA A 191 -8.99 -8.04 -4.07
C ALA A 191 -7.96 -7.16 -3.36
N SER A 192 -7.21 -7.75 -2.44
CA SER A 192 -6.20 -7.04 -1.67
C SER A 192 -4.89 -7.79 -1.67
N TRP A 193 -3.81 -7.04 -1.84
CA TRP A 193 -2.45 -7.49 -1.68
C TRP A 193 -1.85 -6.83 -0.45
N ILE A 194 -1.34 -7.64 0.48
CA ILE A 194 -0.69 -7.15 1.69
C ILE A 194 0.79 -7.48 1.61
N LEU A 195 1.60 -6.44 1.44
CA LEU A 195 3.06 -6.55 1.41
C LEU A 195 3.62 -6.42 2.82
N ARG A 196 4.10 -7.54 3.38
CA ARG A 196 4.61 -7.63 4.75
C ARG A 196 5.70 -8.70 4.85
N ASP A 197 6.69 -8.45 5.67
CA ASP A 197 7.81 -9.38 5.93
C ASP A 197 8.45 -9.89 4.63
N GLN A 198 8.68 -8.97 3.66
CA GLN A 198 9.26 -9.25 2.35
C GLN A 198 8.43 -10.19 1.47
N THR A 199 7.20 -10.52 1.87
CA THR A 199 6.28 -11.41 1.17
C THR A 199 4.99 -10.71 0.78
N LEU A 200 4.28 -11.22 -0.22
CA LEU A 200 3.01 -10.70 -0.70
C LEU A 200 1.88 -11.68 -0.37
N HIS A 201 0.98 -11.27 0.50
CA HIS A 201 -0.23 -12.02 0.83
C HIS A 201 -1.37 -11.55 -0.07
N CYS A 202 -1.90 -12.43 -0.90
CA CYS A 202 -2.96 -12.12 -1.85
C CYS A 202 -4.31 -12.65 -1.34
N PHE A 203 -5.30 -11.77 -1.25
CA PHE A 203 -6.66 -12.10 -0.82
C PHE A 203 -7.67 -11.65 -1.89
N ALA A 204 -8.62 -12.53 -2.25
CA ALA A 204 -9.78 -12.17 -3.07
C ALA A 204 -10.89 -11.56 -2.18
N LEU A 205 -10.52 -10.56 -1.39
CA LEU A 205 -11.37 -9.89 -0.38
C LEU A 205 -11.07 -8.39 -0.39
N PRO A 206 -12.05 -7.53 -0.03
CA PRO A 206 -11.82 -6.12 0.27
C PRO A 206 -10.76 -5.93 1.36
N CYS A 207 -10.18 -4.73 1.42
CA CYS A 207 -9.03 -4.42 2.27
C CYS A 207 -9.26 -4.72 3.77
N SER A 208 -10.38 -4.30 4.31
CA SER A 208 -10.72 -4.52 5.73
C SER A 208 -10.83 -6.01 6.06
N ALA A 209 -11.53 -6.78 5.22
CA ALA A 209 -11.68 -8.22 5.39
C ALA A 209 -10.35 -8.97 5.20
N ALA A 210 -9.52 -8.55 4.25
CA ALA A 210 -8.20 -9.13 4.02
C ALA A 210 -7.27 -8.93 5.22
N ARG A 211 -7.30 -7.75 5.86
CA ARG A 211 -6.55 -7.48 7.09
C ARG A 211 -6.99 -8.36 8.25
N GLN A 212 -8.30 -8.54 8.40
CA GLN A 212 -8.85 -9.43 9.42
C GLN A 212 -8.43 -10.88 9.16
N ALA A 213 -8.55 -11.37 7.93
CA ALA A 213 -8.11 -12.72 7.56
C ALA A 213 -6.62 -12.94 7.81
N LEU A 214 -5.77 -11.94 7.52
CA LEU A 214 -4.35 -12.01 7.84
C LEU A 214 -4.08 -12.06 9.34
N GLN A 215 -4.80 -11.27 10.14
CA GLN A 215 -4.70 -11.30 11.59
C GLN A 215 -5.10 -12.68 12.16
N GLU A 216 -6.19 -13.28 11.67
CA GLU A 216 -6.62 -14.62 12.07
C GLU A 216 -5.57 -15.69 11.72
N GLN A 217 -4.90 -15.54 10.56
CA GLN A 217 -3.77 -16.40 10.19
C GLN A 217 -2.59 -16.24 11.16
N ASP A 218 -2.25 -15.01 11.54
CA ASP A 218 -1.18 -14.73 12.50
C ASP A 218 -1.48 -15.31 13.89
N GLU A 219 -2.70 -15.14 14.38
CA GLU A 219 -3.14 -15.71 15.66
C GLU A 219 -3.07 -17.24 15.64
N SER A 220 -3.50 -17.86 14.54
CA SER A 220 -3.40 -19.32 14.35
C SER A 220 -1.94 -19.78 14.28
N ALA A 221 -1.07 -19.06 13.59
CA ALA A 221 0.37 -19.33 13.52
C ALA A 221 1.03 -19.19 14.92
N ALA A 222 0.65 -18.17 15.68
CA ALA A 222 1.16 -17.96 17.03
C ALA A 222 0.74 -19.11 17.99
N LEU A 223 -0.48 -19.61 17.88
CA LEU A 223 -0.94 -20.76 18.65
C LEU A 223 -0.19 -22.04 18.29
N ARG A 224 0.02 -22.28 16.98
CA ARG A 224 0.82 -23.44 16.49
C ARG A 224 2.25 -23.35 17.00
N HIS A 225 2.92 -22.22 16.78
CA HIS A 225 4.29 -21.99 17.26
C HIS A 225 4.42 -22.25 18.78
N LYS A 226 3.46 -21.79 19.59
CA LYS A 226 3.45 -22.02 21.04
C LYS A 226 3.28 -23.50 21.39
N ALA A 227 2.48 -24.25 20.63
CA ALA A 227 2.31 -25.70 20.82
C ALA A 227 3.60 -26.46 20.43
N GLU A 228 4.18 -26.12 19.27
CA GLU A 228 5.45 -26.68 18.77
C GLU A 228 6.60 -26.39 19.75
N GLN A 229 6.68 -25.16 20.27
CA GLN A 229 7.70 -24.78 21.27
C GLN A 229 7.58 -25.61 22.54
N LYS A 230 6.38 -25.87 23.05
CA LYS A 230 6.17 -26.74 24.22
C LYS A 230 6.63 -28.17 23.95
N GLU A 231 6.40 -28.70 22.75
CA GLU A 231 6.84 -30.01 22.34
C GLU A 231 8.38 -30.08 22.25
N ILE A 232 9.00 -29.07 21.63
CA ILE A 232 10.47 -28.93 21.57
C ILE A 232 11.06 -28.92 22.97
N ASP A 233 10.47 -28.12 23.88
CA ASP A 233 10.96 -28.04 25.29
C ASP A 233 10.81 -29.36 26.01
N ARG A 234 9.69 -30.10 25.81
CA ARG A 234 9.45 -31.41 26.39
C ARG A 234 10.47 -32.44 25.93
N VAL A 235 10.71 -32.53 24.63
CA VAL A 235 11.69 -33.48 24.04
C VAL A 235 13.11 -33.11 24.45
N SER A 236 13.45 -31.82 24.44
CA SER A 236 14.75 -31.31 24.88
C SER A 236 15.04 -31.63 26.35
N ALA A 237 14.06 -31.41 27.23
CA ALA A 237 14.20 -31.77 28.66
C ALA A 237 14.42 -33.28 28.87
N SER A 238 13.73 -34.11 28.08
CA SER A 238 13.89 -35.57 28.10
C SER A 238 15.26 -36.00 27.59
N ALA A 239 15.73 -35.40 26.48
CA ALA A 239 17.06 -35.65 25.93
C ALA A 239 18.16 -35.30 26.92
N ARG A 240 18.06 -34.13 27.58
CA ARG A 240 19.02 -33.71 28.63
C ARG A 240 19.06 -34.68 29.82
N ARG A 241 17.90 -35.13 30.29
CA ARG A 241 17.82 -36.12 31.38
C ARG A 241 18.49 -37.45 31.01
N LEU A 242 18.19 -37.96 29.79
CA LEU A 242 18.81 -39.20 29.30
C LEU A 242 20.33 -39.06 29.11
N ALA A 243 20.78 -37.92 28.60
CA ALA A 243 22.21 -37.64 28.44
C ALA A 243 22.94 -37.60 29.79
N THR A 244 22.33 -36.98 30.82
CA THR A 244 22.87 -36.95 32.18
C THR A 244 22.93 -38.34 32.76
N TRP A 245 21.88 -39.13 32.68
CA TRP A 245 21.85 -40.50 33.21
C TRP A 245 22.80 -41.43 32.46
N GLY A 246 22.90 -41.31 31.11
CA GLY A 246 23.89 -42.07 30.32
C GLY A 246 25.31 -41.82 30.78
N ARG A 247 25.62 -40.55 31.13
CA ARG A 247 26.95 -40.18 31.66
C ARG A 247 27.20 -40.67 33.09
N VAL A 248 26.19 -40.53 33.96
CA VAL A 248 26.31 -40.91 35.38
C VAL A 248 26.39 -42.43 35.56
N TYR A 249 25.64 -43.18 34.75
CA TYR A 249 25.59 -44.66 34.88
C TYR A 249 26.44 -45.41 33.83
N ASP A 250 27.28 -44.70 33.07
CA ASP A 250 28.12 -45.22 31.97
C ASP A 250 27.34 -46.14 31.01
N ASN A 251 26.14 -45.68 30.62
CA ASN A 251 25.21 -46.46 29.83
C ASN A 251 25.13 -45.91 28.37
N GLU A 252 25.76 -46.62 27.44
CA GLU A 252 25.83 -46.25 26.04
C GLU A 252 24.48 -46.24 25.36
N ASP A 253 23.50 -47.06 25.75
CA ASP A 253 22.17 -47.10 25.16
C ASP A 253 21.36 -45.84 25.52
N LEU A 254 21.51 -45.33 26.75
CA LEU A 254 20.90 -44.06 27.15
C LEU A 254 21.54 -42.88 26.43
N ALA A 255 22.85 -42.90 26.25
CA ALA A 255 23.58 -41.89 25.51
C ALA A 255 23.18 -41.88 24.01
N ARG A 256 22.98 -43.06 23.39
CA ARG A 256 22.49 -43.18 22.01
C ARG A 256 21.07 -42.65 21.86
N LYS A 257 20.16 -42.99 22.79
CA LYS A 257 18.76 -42.44 22.78
C LYS A 257 18.76 -40.93 22.98
N ALA A 258 19.59 -40.37 23.84
CA ALA A 258 19.72 -38.92 24.01
C ALA A 258 20.14 -38.23 22.73
N ARG A 259 21.16 -38.71 22.01
CA ARG A 259 21.57 -38.17 20.69
C ARG A 259 20.49 -38.27 19.64
N GLN A 260 19.68 -39.33 19.64
CA GLN A 260 18.55 -39.48 18.73
C GLN A 260 17.47 -38.42 19.02
N MET A 261 17.15 -38.16 20.28
CA MET A 261 16.23 -37.13 20.70
C MET A 261 16.77 -35.72 20.39
N GLU A 262 18.05 -35.47 20.54
CA GLU A 262 18.69 -34.20 20.13
C GLU A 262 18.53 -33.94 18.63
N LYS A 263 18.73 -34.95 17.77
CA LYS A 263 18.46 -34.85 16.34
C LYS A 263 16.98 -34.55 16.05
N GLN A 264 16.07 -35.15 16.80
CA GLN A 264 14.64 -34.87 16.70
C GLN A 264 14.34 -33.43 17.10
N VAL A 265 14.93 -32.89 18.15
CA VAL A 265 14.79 -31.47 18.56
C VAL A 265 15.29 -30.54 17.47
N SER A 266 16.46 -30.83 16.86
CA SER A 266 16.96 -30.02 15.75
C SER A 266 15.92 -29.97 14.58
N ARG A 267 15.42 -31.15 14.19
CA ARG A 267 14.42 -31.24 13.12
C ARG A 267 13.13 -30.49 13.46
N LEU A 268 12.61 -30.62 14.69
CA LEU A 268 11.42 -29.88 15.14
C LEU A 268 11.63 -28.37 15.14
N LYS A 269 12.84 -27.90 15.44
CA LYS A 269 13.18 -26.48 15.35
C LYS A 269 13.24 -25.98 13.90
N ASP A 270 13.77 -26.79 12.99
CA ASP A 270 13.85 -26.45 11.57
C ASP A 270 12.46 -26.43 10.91
N GLU A 271 11.52 -27.26 11.42
CA GLU A 271 10.14 -27.34 10.96
C GLU A 271 9.18 -26.39 11.71
N GLN A 272 9.67 -25.62 12.70
CA GLN A 272 8.84 -24.75 13.54
C GLN A 272 8.22 -23.61 12.71
N THR A 273 6.94 -23.33 12.99
CA THR A 273 6.19 -22.25 12.33
C THR A 273 6.88 -20.91 12.55
N GLU A 274 7.22 -20.21 11.47
CA GLU A 274 7.76 -18.86 11.53
C GLU A 274 6.67 -17.87 11.94
N LEU A 275 7.03 -16.96 12.85
CA LEU A 275 6.15 -15.88 13.29
C LEU A 275 6.45 -14.61 12.50
N SER A 276 5.41 -13.88 12.12
CA SER A 276 5.56 -12.51 11.62
C SER A 276 6.20 -11.64 12.71
N VAL A 277 7.23 -10.88 12.32
CA VAL A 277 7.96 -10.00 13.25
C VAL A 277 7.10 -8.80 13.66
N GLY A 278 6.07 -8.46 12.87
CA GLY A 278 5.24 -7.28 13.08
C GLY A 278 6.00 -5.97 12.90
N PRO A 279 5.38 -4.81 13.14
CA PRO A 279 6.07 -3.53 13.08
C PRO A 279 7.13 -3.44 14.18
N PRO A 280 8.34 -2.94 13.87
CA PRO A 280 9.50 -2.96 14.79
C PRO A 280 9.34 -2.04 16.00
N TRP A 281 8.28 -1.22 16.04
CA TRP A 281 8.03 -0.29 17.14
C TRP A 281 6.53 -0.17 17.44
N ARG A 282 6.22 0.07 18.70
CA ARG A 282 4.87 0.32 19.19
C ARG A 282 4.83 1.67 19.88
N LEU A 283 4.06 2.61 19.30
CA LEU A 283 3.85 3.90 19.95
C LEU A 283 2.91 3.72 21.15
N VAL A 284 3.43 3.98 22.32
CA VAL A 284 2.64 4.06 23.56
C VAL A 284 2.60 5.53 23.99
N LEU A 285 1.46 6.18 23.79
CA LEU A 285 1.26 7.52 24.30
C LEU A 285 0.83 7.41 25.77
N GLN A 286 1.70 7.89 26.65
CA GLN A 286 1.37 8.07 28.05
C GLN A 286 0.99 9.54 28.25
N GLY A 287 -0.15 9.78 28.81
CA GLY A 287 -0.63 11.12 29.16
C GLY A 287 -1.37 11.07 30.48
N ASP A 288 -1.10 12.03 31.32
CA ASP A 288 -1.87 12.20 32.55
C ASP A 288 -3.21 12.86 32.21
N ALA A 289 -4.28 12.40 32.86
CA ALA A 289 -5.59 13.03 32.73
C ALA A 289 -5.53 14.44 33.28
N LEU A 290 -5.78 15.43 32.44
CA LEU A 290 -5.93 16.83 32.92
C LEU A 290 -7.17 16.93 33.79
N PRO A 291 -7.06 17.42 35.01
CA PRO A 291 -8.20 17.58 35.94
C PRO A 291 -9.17 18.68 35.52
N ALA A 292 -8.84 19.44 34.48
CA ALA A 292 -9.67 20.53 33.98
C ALA A 292 -10.83 20.00 33.11
N ASP A 293 -12.06 20.33 33.45
CA ASP A 293 -13.25 19.97 32.67
C ASP A 293 -13.32 20.69 31.31
N ARG A 294 -12.74 21.91 31.21
CA ARG A 294 -12.70 22.71 29.97
C ARG A 294 -11.26 22.91 29.52
N LEU A 295 -10.96 22.45 28.28
CA LEU A 295 -9.64 22.56 27.67
C LEU A 295 -9.54 23.76 26.72
N LEU A 296 -10.60 23.99 25.94
CA LEU A 296 -10.66 25.06 24.95
C LEU A 296 -12.12 25.54 24.83
N GLU A 297 -12.29 26.84 24.81
CA GLU A 297 -13.57 27.47 24.47
C GLU A 297 -13.30 28.55 23.42
N MET A 298 -13.97 28.42 22.28
CA MET A 298 -13.93 29.40 21.18
C MET A 298 -15.32 29.97 20.99
N ASP A 299 -15.41 31.27 20.86
CA ASP A 299 -16.66 31.96 20.55
C ASP A 299 -16.43 32.90 19.37
N THR A 300 -17.03 32.55 18.23
CA THR A 300 -17.10 33.37 16.99
C THR A 300 -15.81 34.11 16.61
N LEU A 301 -14.69 33.39 16.52
CA LEU A 301 -13.40 33.98 16.16
C LEU A 301 -13.22 34.03 14.61
N PRO A 302 -12.93 35.24 14.06
CA PRO A 302 -12.53 35.32 12.67
C PRO A 302 -11.10 34.78 12.49
N VAL A 303 -10.92 33.86 11.58
CA VAL A 303 -9.62 33.25 11.24
C VAL A 303 -9.08 33.87 9.96
N SER A 304 -7.92 34.51 10.03
CA SER A 304 -7.23 35.14 8.89
C SER A 304 -5.86 34.49 8.69
N PRO A 305 -5.37 34.38 7.45
CA PRO A 305 -4.09 33.74 7.15
C PRO A 305 -2.88 34.54 7.67
N ALA A 306 -3.03 35.86 7.82
CA ALA A 306 -2.02 36.72 8.42
C ALA A 306 -2.70 37.97 9.03
N PRO A 307 -2.04 38.67 9.98
CA PRO A 307 -2.55 39.92 10.54
C PRO A 307 -2.84 40.96 9.43
N GLY A 308 -4.05 41.51 9.39
CA GLY A 308 -4.46 42.52 8.42
C GLY A 308 -4.99 41.98 7.09
N GLN A 309 -5.06 40.65 6.90
CA GLN A 309 -5.72 40.05 5.73
C GLN A 309 -7.21 39.72 6.02
N PRO A 310 -8.05 39.64 4.96
CA PRO A 310 -9.47 39.31 5.15
C PRO A 310 -9.62 37.91 5.75
N SER A 311 -10.65 37.76 6.60
CA SER A 311 -10.91 36.49 7.26
C SER A 311 -11.33 35.42 6.25
N LEU A 312 -10.75 34.24 6.34
CA LEU A 312 -11.10 33.08 5.51
C LEU A 312 -12.46 32.49 5.93
N PHE A 313 -12.67 32.42 7.25
CA PHE A 313 -13.93 31.94 7.84
C PHE A 313 -14.03 32.46 9.28
N THR A 314 -15.21 32.34 9.85
CA THR A 314 -15.45 32.61 11.29
C THR A 314 -15.80 31.29 11.93
N THR A 315 -15.14 30.97 13.06
CA THR A 315 -15.48 29.78 13.84
C THR A 315 -16.86 29.98 14.46
N GLY A 316 -17.62 28.90 14.60
CA GLY A 316 -18.77 28.86 15.49
C GLY A 316 -18.33 28.75 16.96
N VAL A 317 -19.31 28.67 17.86
CA VAL A 317 -19.04 28.33 19.26
C VAL A 317 -18.58 26.89 19.34
N ALA A 318 -17.33 26.66 19.79
CA ALA A 318 -16.78 25.31 19.98
C ALA A 318 -16.20 25.21 21.41
N ARG A 319 -16.47 24.07 22.04
CA ARG A 319 -15.99 23.74 23.38
C ARG A 319 -15.37 22.38 23.39
N LEU A 320 -14.14 22.26 23.91
CA LEU A 320 -13.44 20.98 24.10
C LEU A 320 -13.31 20.73 25.61
N ARG A 321 -13.69 19.52 26.01
CA ARG A 321 -13.58 19.03 27.38
C ARG A 321 -12.50 17.93 27.47
N SER A 322 -12.05 17.68 28.70
CA SER A 322 -11.16 16.56 28.98
C SER A 322 -11.83 15.23 28.55
N GLY A 323 -11.16 14.45 27.71
CA GLY A 323 -11.68 13.18 27.15
C GLY A 323 -12.37 13.30 25.80
N ASP A 324 -12.65 14.51 25.30
CA ASP A 324 -13.22 14.68 23.96
C ASP A 324 -12.23 14.22 22.86
N ARG A 325 -12.78 13.57 21.85
CA ARG A 325 -12.06 13.20 20.63
C ARG A 325 -12.68 13.95 19.46
N VAL A 326 -11.95 14.91 18.91
CA VAL A 326 -12.45 15.80 17.86
C VAL A 326 -11.67 15.58 16.58
N ALA A 327 -12.39 15.41 15.47
CA ALA A 327 -11.82 15.43 14.12
C ALA A 327 -12.16 16.77 13.46
N ILE A 328 -11.15 17.41 12.87
CA ILE A 328 -11.31 18.59 12.01
C ILE A 328 -11.21 18.09 10.57
N MET A 329 -12.28 18.29 9.80
CA MET A 329 -12.38 17.89 8.39
C MET A 329 -12.34 19.10 7.46
#